data_b4b1f229f28881933723549aae462d5e
#
_entry.id   b4b1f229f28881933723549aae462d5e
#
_cell.length_a   1.000
_cell.length_b   1.000
_cell.length_c   1.000
_cell.angle_alpha   90.00
_cell.angle_beta   90.00
_cell.angle_gamma   90.00
#
_symmetry.space_group_name_H-M   'P 1'
#
loop_
_entity.id
_entity.type
_entity.pdbx_description
1 polymer ?
#
loop_
_entity_poly.entity_id
_entity_poly.type
_entity_poly.pdbx_seq_one_letter_code
_entity_poly.pdbx_strand_id
1 'polypeptide(L)'
;MAQNWTAWIAGAMRMDEATWARHANPWSAWTRLPILPAIVVVLLLRDTLGVATWVLLMLPIIWVWLNPRAFPPPATLDAWVSRAVMGDKLWVERDRRPIPQAHAAMAQGLSLLQAPALVPLVWGIWAKDAPLALTATALVIAIKFWFLDRMVWLYDTRAATEDDAR
;
A
#
# COMPACT_ATOMS: atom_id res chain seq x y z
N MET A 1 6.52 -19.24 14.07
CA MET A 1 6.45 -17.75 13.95
C MET A 1 6.22 -17.41 12.49
N ALA A 2 5.07 -16.84 12.13
CA ALA A 2 4.84 -16.40 10.76
C ALA A 2 5.80 -15.23 10.49
N GLN A 3 6.63 -15.37 9.46
CA GLN A 3 7.62 -14.38 9.09
C GLN A 3 6.91 -13.06 8.75
N ASN A 4 7.29 -11.96 9.41
CA ASN A 4 6.72 -10.63 9.14
C ASN A 4 7.25 -10.08 7.80
N TRP A 5 6.65 -10.56 6.70
CA TRP A 5 7.01 -10.18 5.35
C TRP A 5 6.88 -8.66 5.10
N THR A 6 5.99 -7.98 5.83
CA THR A 6 5.84 -6.51 5.71
C THR A 6 7.05 -5.78 6.29
N ALA A 7 7.63 -6.27 7.37
CA ALA A 7 8.88 -5.75 7.91
C ALA A 7 10.08 -5.99 6.97
N TRP A 8 10.10 -7.14 6.29
CA TRP A 8 11.11 -7.42 5.29
C TRP A 8 11.02 -6.45 4.10
N ILE A 9 9.82 -6.20 3.56
CA ILE A 9 9.61 -5.22 2.48
C ILE A 9 10.05 -3.82 2.92
N ALA A 10 9.65 -3.38 4.12
CA ALA A 10 10.05 -2.08 4.64
C ALA A 10 11.58 -1.96 4.77
N GLY A 11 12.24 -3.03 5.19
CA GLY A 11 13.71 -3.11 5.23
C GLY A 11 14.35 -3.01 3.84
N ALA A 12 13.84 -3.74 2.86
CA ALA A 12 14.30 -3.69 1.47
C ALA A 12 14.11 -2.29 0.84
N MET A 13 13.04 -1.60 1.23
CA MET A 13 12.78 -0.22 0.82
C MET A 13 13.52 0.83 1.66
N ARG A 14 14.31 0.40 2.65
CA ARG A 14 15.05 1.29 3.58
C ARG A 14 14.13 2.33 4.22
N MET A 15 13.01 1.88 4.80
CA MET A 15 12.02 2.71 5.45
C MET A 15 12.49 3.06 6.88
N ASP A 16 13.40 4.02 7.00
CA ASP A 16 13.78 4.63 8.27
C ASP A 16 12.73 5.65 8.77
N GLU A 17 12.91 6.18 9.97
CA GLU A 17 11.99 7.15 10.59
C GLU A 17 11.75 8.39 9.72
N ALA A 18 12.82 8.93 9.10
CA ALA A 18 12.73 10.09 8.23
C ALA A 18 11.96 9.78 6.95
N THR A 19 12.13 8.58 6.39
CA THR A 19 11.39 8.11 5.20
C THR A 19 9.91 7.88 5.54
N TRP A 20 9.59 7.28 6.71
CA TRP A 20 8.21 7.13 7.15
C TRP A 20 7.51 8.48 7.33
N ALA A 21 8.19 9.46 7.95
CA ALA A 21 7.66 10.81 8.12
C ALA A 21 7.34 11.46 6.76
N ARG A 22 8.22 11.33 5.77
CA ARG A 22 7.98 11.83 4.40
C ARG A 22 6.86 11.06 3.70
N HIS A 23 6.81 9.75 3.89
CA HIS A 23 5.80 8.88 3.32
C HIS A 23 4.38 9.20 3.81
N ALA A 24 4.25 9.76 5.02
CA ALA A 24 2.99 10.26 5.56
C ALA A 24 2.45 11.51 4.84
N ASN A 25 3.20 12.11 3.90
CA ASN A 25 2.67 13.19 3.07
C ASN A 25 1.51 12.68 2.20
N PRO A 26 0.34 13.36 2.17
CA PRO A 26 -0.81 12.93 1.38
C PRO A 26 -0.50 12.70 -0.10
N TRP A 27 0.34 13.54 -0.70
CA TRP A 27 0.73 13.39 -2.10
C TRP A 27 1.55 12.13 -2.36
N SER A 28 2.34 11.67 -1.38
CA SER A 28 3.03 10.37 -1.47
C SER A 28 2.03 9.23 -1.68
N ALA A 29 0.92 9.22 -0.96
CA ALA A 29 -0.09 8.17 -1.11
C ALA A 29 -0.92 8.33 -2.41
N TRP A 30 -1.41 9.55 -2.69
CA TRP A 30 -2.29 9.78 -3.84
C TRP A 30 -1.58 9.55 -5.18
N THR A 31 -0.30 9.90 -5.30
CA THR A 31 0.49 9.67 -6.53
C THR A 31 0.83 8.20 -6.78
N ARG A 32 0.59 7.31 -5.81
CA ARG A 32 0.72 5.86 -5.99
C ARG A 32 -0.57 5.17 -6.42
N LEU A 33 -1.72 5.83 -6.20
CA LEU A 33 -3.02 5.23 -6.54
C LEU A 33 -3.14 4.86 -8.02
N PRO A 34 -2.69 5.68 -9.00
CA PRO A 34 -2.77 5.34 -10.41
C PRO A 34 -1.76 4.29 -10.88
N ILE A 35 -0.81 3.86 -10.04
CA ILE A 35 0.26 2.93 -10.45
C ILE A 35 -0.31 1.59 -10.91
N LEU A 36 -1.16 0.96 -10.11
CA LEU A 36 -1.74 -0.34 -10.47
C LEU A 36 -2.61 -0.25 -11.74
N PRO A 37 -3.55 0.70 -11.89
CA PRO A 37 -4.27 0.92 -13.15
C PRO A 37 -3.33 1.14 -14.34
N ALA A 38 -2.29 1.95 -14.19
CA ALA A 38 -1.34 2.22 -15.26
C ALA A 38 -0.59 0.94 -15.71
N ILE A 39 -0.11 0.14 -14.76
CA ILE A 39 0.52 -1.17 -15.05
C ILE A 39 -0.44 -2.08 -15.81
N VAL A 40 -1.70 -2.16 -15.37
CA VAL A 40 -2.71 -3.01 -16.00
C VAL A 40 -2.98 -2.58 -17.45
N VAL A 41 -3.15 -1.27 -17.67
CA VAL A 41 -3.36 -0.72 -19.02
C VAL A 41 -2.16 -1.01 -19.93
N VAL A 42 -0.94 -0.77 -19.46
CA VAL A 42 0.29 -1.05 -20.21
C VAL A 42 0.37 -2.53 -20.59
N LEU A 43 0.05 -3.44 -19.64
CA LEU A 43 0.07 -4.88 -19.89
C LEU A 43 -1.04 -5.34 -20.83
N LEU A 44 -2.21 -4.74 -20.80
CA LEU A 44 -3.29 -5.02 -21.76
C LEU A 44 -2.91 -4.59 -23.18
N LEU A 45 -2.16 -3.48 -23.30
CA LEU A 45 -1.72 -2.94 -24.60
C LEU A 45 -0.36 -3.48 -25.07
N ARG A 46 0.20 -4.49 -24.40
CA ARG A 46 1.57 -5.00 -24.63
C ARG A 46 1.89 -5.36 -26.07
N ASP A 47 0.92 -5.89 -26.83
CA ASP A 47 1.16 -6.27 -28.24
C ASP A 47 1.28 -5.04 -29.14
N THR A 48 0.53 -3.97 -28.83
CA THR A 48 0.60 -2.71 -29.56
C THR A 48 1.87 -1.93 -29.21
N LEU A 49 2.24 -1.96 -27.92
CA LEU A 49 3.40 -1.23 -27.40
C LEU A 49 4.74 -1.92 -27.71
N GLY A 50 4.73 -3.24 -27.91
CA GLY A 50 5.96 -4.00 -28.17
C GLY A 50 7.02 -3.77 -27.10
N VAL A 51 8.24 -3.40 -27.51
CA VAL A 51 9.37 -3.15 -26.61
C VAL A 51 9.10 -2.00 -25.62
N ALA A 52 8.30 -1.00 -26.01
CA ALA A 52 7.95 0.13 -25.14
C ALA A 52 7.21 -0.31 -23.84
N THR A 53 6.55 -1.47 -23.86
CA THR A 53 5.92 -2.07 -22.66
C THR A 53 6.89 -2.14 -21.49
N TRP A 54 8.09 -2.64 -21.72
CA TRP A 54 9.09 -2.83 -20.67
C TRP A 54 9.61 -1.51 -20.12
N VAL A 55 9.79 -0.52 -20.98
CA VAL A 55 10.20 0.83 -20.56
C VAL A 55 9.11 1.47 -19.71
N LEU A 56 7.85 1.37 -20.14
CA LEU A 56 6.72 1.94 -19.41
C LEU A 56 6.49 1.26 -18.06
N LEU A 57 6.76 -0.05 -17.94
CA LEU A 57 6.67 -0.77 -16.67
C LEU A 57 7.80 -0.39 -15.69
N MET A 58 8.96 0.06 -16.16
CA MET A 58 10.03 0.53 -15.28
C MET A 58 9.65 1.81 -14.55
N LEU A 59 8.88 2.71 -15.16
CA LEU A 59 8.49 3.99 -14.55
C LEU A 59 7.74 3.83 -13.21
N PRO A 60 6.66 3.04 -13.12
CA PRO A 60 5.98 2.81 -11.85
C PRO A 60 6.86 2.08 -10.82
N ILE A 61 7.74 1.17 -11.23
CA ILE A 61 8.66 0.48 -10.32
C ILE A 61 9.63 1.48 -9.69
N ILE A 62 10.24 2.33 -10.51
CA ILE A 62 11.14 3.40 -10.05
C ILE A 62 10.35 4.35 -9.14
N TRP A 63 9.13 4.74 -9.53
CA TRP A 63 8.31 5.64 -8.74
C TRP A 63 7.95 5.06 -7.38
N VAL A 64 7.59 3.79 -7.27
CA VAL A 64 7.31 3.13 -5.98
C VAL A 64 8.49 3.24 -5.02
N TRP A 65 9.72 3.11 -5.52
CA TRP A 65 10.92 3.22 -4.69
C TRP A 65 11.26 4.66 -4.31
N LEU A 66 11.12 5.61 -5.24
CA LEU A 66 11.42 7.03 -5.02
C LEU A 66 10.35 7.72 -4.18
N ASN A 67 9.08 7.34 -4.34
CA ASN A 67 7.92 8.03 -3.82
C ASN A 67 7.98 8.33 -2.30
N PRO A 68 8.37 7.39 -1.40
CA PRO A 68 8.45 7.69 0.03
C PRO A 68 9.46 8.80 0.38
N ARG A 69 10.33 9.14 -0.56
CA ARG A 69 11.43 10.11 -0.40
C ARG A 69 11.19 11.42 -1.15
N ALA A 70 10.24 11.42 -2.09
CA ALA A 70 10.01 12.52 -3.02
C ALA A 70 9.35 13.75 -2.37
N PHE A 71 8.64 13.56 -1.26
CA PHE A 71 7.85 14.61 -0.62
C PHE A 71 8.44 15.00 0.73
N PRO A 72 8.27 16.27 1.19
CA PRO A 72 8.62 16.65 2.55
C PRO A 72 7.67 15.99 3.55
N PRO A 73 8.05 15.87 4.84
CA PRO A 73 7.12 15.49 5.89
C PRO A 73 5.92 16.45 5.90
N PRO A 74 4.67 15.98 6.16
CA PRO A 74 3.52 16.86 6.26
C PRO A 74 3.61 17.71 7.54
N ALA A 75 3.00 18.90 7.53
CA ALA A 75 2.97 19.78 8.70
C ALA A 75 2.14 19.19 9.85
N THR A 76 1.06 18.48 9.54
CA THR A 76 0.18 17.77 10.48
C THR A 76 -0.16 16.38 9.97
N LEU A 77 -0.63 15.51 10.86
CA LEU A 77 -1.11 14.17 10.51
C LEU A 77 -2.64 14.08 10.44
N ASP A 78 -3.33 15.22 10.29
CA ASP A 78 -4.81 15.28 10.29
C ASP A 78 -5.44 14.60 9.07
N ALA A 79 -4.71 14.57 7.94
CA ALA A 79 -5.20 13.91 6.75
C ALA A 79 -5.40 12.40 6.97
N TRP A 80 -6.55 11.87 6.53
CA TRP A 80 -6.87 10.44 6.64
C TRP A 80 -5.73 9.55 6.16
N VAL A 81 -5.16 9.85 5.00
CA VAL A 81 -4.08 9.06 4.40
C VAL A 81 -2.77 9.16 5.19
N SER A 82 -2.48 10.30 5.85
CA SER A 82 -1.31 10.46 6.71
C SER A 82 -1.41 9.54 7.93
N ARG A 83 -2.57 9.50 8.57
CA ARG A 83 -2.86 8.58 9.67
C ARG A 83 -2.82 7.13 9.22
N ALA A 84 -3.34 6.82 8.01
CA ALA A 84 -3.27 5.48 7.43
C ALA A 84 -1.81 5.01 7.28
N VAL A 85 -0.93 5.86 6.77
CA VAL A 85 0.51 5.53 6.61
C VAL A 85 1.18 5.33 7.98
N MET A 86 0.86 6.15 8.97
CA MET A 86 1.42 5.97 10.32
C MET A 86 0.89 4.70 11.00
N GLY A 87 -0.37 4.34 10.77
CA GLY A 87 -0.92 3.05 11.20
C GLY A 87 -0.28 1.86 10.49
N ASP A 88 0.02 1.98 9.19
CA ASP A 88 0.75 0.96 8.43
C ASP A 88 2.17 0.76 9.01
N LYS A 89 2.85 1.84 9.44
CA LYS A 89 4.11 1.75 10.19
C LYS A 89 3.94 0.93 11.46
N LEU A 90 2.91 1.21 12.29
CA LEU A 90 2.62 0.43 13.50
C LEU A 90 2.38 -1.05 13.18
N TRP A 91 1.67 -1.33 12.09
CA TRP A 91 1.44 -2.69 11.60
C TRP A 91 2.76 -3.38 11.20
N VAL A 92 3.66 -2.70 10.51
CA VAL A 92 4.97 -3.22 10.14
C VAL A 92 5.84 -3.52 11.37
N GLU A 93 5.78 -2.65 12.38
CA GLU A 93 6.58 -2.74 13.62
C GLU A 93 5.93 -3.62 14.70
N ARG A 94 4.79 -4.28 14.46
CA ARG A 94 4.00 -5.02 15.45
C ARG A 94 4.76 -6.09 16.25
N ASP A 95 5.86 -6.63 15.71
CA ASP A 95 6.70 -7.59 16.42
C ASP A 95 7.54 -6.93 17.52
N ARG A 96 7.83 -5.62 17.36
CA ARG A 96 8.59 -4.82 18.32
C ARG A 96 7.66 -4.02 19.22
N ARG A 97 6.52 -3.61 18.72
CA ARG A 97 5.49 -2.81 19.40
C ARG A 97 4.14 -3.51 19.26
N PRO A 98 3.78 -4.39 20.21
CA PRO A 98 2.53 -5.14 20.13
C PRO A 98 1.32 -4.21 19.93
N ILE A 99 0.41 -4.64 19.07
CA ILE A 99 -0.85 -3.95 18.76
C ILE A 99 -2.04 -4.77 19.26
N PRO A 100 -3.22 -4.15 19.49
CA PRO A 100 -4.40 -4.88 19.94
C PRO A 100 -4.75 -6.02 18.99
N GLN A 101 -5.09 -7.18 19.55
CA GLN A 101 -5.32 -8.41 18.79
C GLN A 101 -6.43 -8.27 17.73
N ALA A 102 -7.49 -7.50 18.01
CA ALA A 102 -8.58 -7.26 17.07
C ALA A 102 -8.09 -6.54 15.81
N HIS A 103 -7.22 -5.52 15.95
CA HIS A 103 -6.61 -4.83 14.82
C HIS A 103 -5.66 -5.76 14.04
N ALA A 104 -4.87 -6.56 14.75
CA ALA A 104 -3.96 -7.51 14.14
C ALA A 104 -4.71 -8.56 13.29
N ALA A 105 -5.79 -9.15 13.82
CA ALA A 105 -6.59 -10.13 13.11
C ALA A 105 -7.25 -9.55 11.85
N MET A 106 -7.82 -8.35 11.95
CA MET A 106 -8.45 -7.67 10.81
C MET A 106 -7.42 -7.33 9.74
N ALA A 107 -6.30 -6.72 10.10
CA ALA A 107 -5.24 -6.36 9.17
C ALA A 107 -4.65 -7.60 8.46
N GLN A 108 -4.45 -8.69 9.20
CA GLN A 108 -3.99 -9.96 8.65
C GLN A 108 -5.03 -10.54 7.67
N GLY A 109 -6.31 -10.54 8.03
CA GLY A 109 -7.40 -11.03 7.17
C GLY A 109 -7.47 -10.26 5.85
N LEU A 110 -7.41 -8.92 5.90
CA LEU A 110 -7.42 -8.06 4.71
C LEU A 110 -6.16 -8.24 3.85
N SER A 111 -4.99 -8.43 4.48
CA SER A 111 -3.76 -8.74 3.75
C SER A 111 -3.85 -10.08 3.02
N LEU A 112 -4.44 -11.10 3.64
CA LEU A 112 -4.67 -12.39 3.01
C LEU A 112 -5.74 -12.33 1.92
N LEU A 113 -6.77 -11.50 2.07
CA LEU A 113 -7.82 -11.33 1.08
C LEU A 113 -7.30 -10.70 -0.23
N GLN A 114 -6.20 -9.96 -0.19
CA GLN A 114 -5.59 -9.42 -1.41
C GLN A 114 -5.07 -10.52 -2.34
N ALA A 115 -4.56 -11.64 -1.81
CA ALA A 115 -4.00 -12.71 -2.63
C ALA A 115 -5.01 -13.34 -3.61
N PRO A 116 -6.20 -13.81 -3.20
CA PRO A 116 -7.20 -14.31 -4.13
C PRO A 116 -7.74 -13.24 -5.08
N ALA A 117 -7.77 -11.95 -4.68
CA ALA A 117 -8.18 -10.86 -5.57
C ALA A 117 -7.20 -10.63 -6.73
N LEU A 118 -5.93 -11.02 -6.58
CA LEU A 118 -4.95 -10.97 -7.68
C LEU A 118 -5.18 -12.04 -8.74
N VAL A 119 -5.86 -13.16 -8.44
CA VAL A 119 -6.09 -14.24 -9.41
C VAL A 119 -6.86 -13.77 -10.64
N PRO A 120 -8.08 -13.17 -10.49
CA PRO A 120 -8.80 -12.65 -11.66
C PRO A 120 -8.07 -11.49 -12.34
N LEU A 121 -7.28 -10.69 -11.61
CA LEU A 121 -6.46 -9.63 -12.19
C LEU A 121 -5.40 -10.21 -13.14
N VAL A 122 -4.61 -11.17 -12.66
CA VAL A 122 -3.56 -11.81 -13.46
C VAL A 122 -4.15 -12.55 -14.66
N TRP A 123 -5.26 -13.27 -14.44
CA TRP A 123 -5.96 -13.96 -15.51
C TRP A 123 -6.50 -13.00 -16.58
N GLY A 124 -7.16 -11.90 -16.18
CA GLY A 124 -7.68 -10.88 -17.09
C GLY A 124 -6.57 -10.24 -17.94
N ILE A 125 -5.42 -9.94 -17.33
CA ILE A 125 -4.25 -9.42 -18.06
C ILE A 125 -3.69 -10.47 -19.03
N TRP A 126 -3.58 -11.71 -18.59
CA TRP A 126 -3.05 -12.81 -19.42
C TRP A 126 -3.97 -13.09 -20.62
N ALA A 127 -5.26 -13.23 -20.37
CA ALA A 127 -6.30 -13.48 -21.38
C ALA A 127 -6.63 -12.24 -22.23
N LYS A 128 -6.07 -11.05 -21.90
CA LYS A 128 -6.41 -9.75 -22.51
C LYS A 128 -7.89 -9.40 -22.38
N ASP A 129 -8.52 -9.88 -21.33
CA ASP A 129 -9.89 -9.53 -20.96
C ASP A 129 -9.88 -8.21 -20.16
N ALA A 130 -10.03 -7.10 -20.90
CA ALA A 130 -9.98 -5.78 -20.29
C ALA A 130 -11.08 -5.53 -19.22
N PRO A 131 -12.36 -5.90 -19.46
CA PRO A 131 -13.40 -5.82 -18.43
C PRO A 131 -13.03 -6.56 -17.16
N LEU A 132 -12.56 -7.81 -17.24
CA LEU A 132 -12.15 -8.59 -16.09
C LEU A 132 -10.94 -7.96 -15.36
N ALA A 133 -9.90 -7.58 -16.12
CA ALA A 133 -8.69 -6.97 -15.55
C ALA A 133 -9.00 -5.66 -14.82
N LEU A 134 -9.82 -4.79 -15.41
CA LEU A 134 -10.19 -3.50 -14.81
C LEU A 134 -11.09 -3.68 -13.57
N THR A 135 -12.06 -4.60 -13.61
CA THR A 135 -12.91 -4.92 -12.46
C THR A 135 -12.09 -5.50 -11.32
N ALA A 136 -11.18 -6.43 -11.61
CA ALA A 136 -10.26 -6.99 -10.61
C ALA A 136 -9.31 -5.93 -10.05
N THR A 137 -8.84 -4.99 -10.88
CA THR A 137 -8.05 -3.84 -10.43
C THR A 137 -8.82 -3.00 -9.40
N ALA A 138 -10.07 -2.68 -9.70
CA ALA A 138 -10.94 -1.93 -8.78
C ALA A 138 -11.14 -2.69 -7.46
N LEU A 139 -11.34 -4.01 -7.52
CA LEU A 139 -11.45 -4.85 -6.33
C LEU A 139 -10.18 -4.83 -5.47
N VAL A 140 -9.01 -4.99 -6.07
CA VAL A 140 -7.72 -4.92 -5.36
C VAL A 140 -7.53 -3.57 -4.69
N ILE A 141 -7.87 -2.48 -5.38
CA ILE A 141 -7.82 -1.11 -4.84
C ILE A 141 -8.80 -0.97 -3.68
N ALA A 142 -10.04 -1.45 -3.80
CA ALA A 142 -11.04 -1.38 -2.73
C ALA A 142 -10.58 -2.12 -1.46
N ILE A 143 -10.03 -3.33 -1.60
CA ILE A 143 -9.47 -4.09 -0.46
C ILE A 143 -8.30 -3.32 0.17
N LYS A 144 -7.42 -2.70 -0.65
CA LYS A 144 -6.33 -1.88 -0.12
C LYS A 144 -6.84 -0.66 0.64
N PHE A 145 -7.86 0.03 0.13
CA PHE A 145 -8.48 1.15 0.86
C PHE A 145 -9.11 0.70 2.17
N TRP A 146 -9.76 -0.46 2.20
CA TRP A 146 -10.29 -1.02 3.43
C TRP A 146 -9.18 -1.34 4.44
N PHE A 147 -8.07 -1.91 3.98
CA PHE A 147 -6.89 -2.10 4.82
C PHE A 147 -6.37 -0.75 5.37
N LEU A 148 -6.24 0.28 4.54
CA LEU A 148 -5.78 1.60 4.97
C LEU A 148 -6.72 2.24 5.99
N ASP A 149 -8.04 2.06 5.84
CA ASP A 149 -9.01 2.51 6.82
C ASP A 149 -8.81 1.82 8.19
N ARG A 150 -8.52 0.51 8.20
CA ARG A 150 -8.16 -0.18 9.46
C ARG A 150 -6.84 0.32 10.05
N MET A 151 -5.91 0.79 9.24
CA MET A 151 -4.67 1.42 9.72
C MET A 151 -4.94 2.78 10.38
N VAL A 152 -5.89 3.57 9.87
CA VAL A 152 -6.33 4.81 10.56
C VAL A 152 -6.86 4.49 11.95
N TRP A 153 -7.73 3.50 12.07
CA TRP A 153 -8.28 3.08 13.37
C TRP A 153 -7.19 2.61 14.34
N LEU A 154 -6.21 1.86 13.85
CA LEU A 154 -5.07 1.44 14.65
C LEU A 154 -4.27 2.64 15.18
N TYR A 155 -4.00 3.62 14.31
CA TYR A 155 -3.29 4.84 14.66
C TYR A 155 -4.06 5.66 15.71
N ASP A 156 -5.35 5.90 15.48
CA ASP A 156 -6.21 6.69 16.39
C ASP A 156 -6.35 6.01 17.76
N THR A 157 -6.49 4.68 17.82
CA THR A 157 -6.53 3.91 19.06
C THR A 157 -5.23 4.05 19.84
N ARG A 158 -4.09 4.03 19.16
CA ARG A 158 -2.78 4.18 19.79
C ARG A 158 -2.59 5.57 20.35
N ALA A 159 -2.94 6.62 19.60
CA ALA A 159 -2.85 8.00 20.03
C ALA A 159 -3.70 8.25 21.29
N ALA A 160 -4.95 7.77 21.33
CA ALA A 160 -5.81 7.88 22.51
C ALA A 160 -5.20 7.21 23.75
N THR A 161 -4.62 6.01 23.59
CA THR A 161 -3.98 5.30 24.71
C THR A 161 -2.75 6.05 25.25
N GLU A 162 -1.99 6.72 24.40
CA GLU A 162 -0.83 7.50 24.81
C GLU A 162 -1.22 8.83 25.49
N ASP A 163 -2.35 9.43 25.12
CA ASP A 163 -2.89 10.62 25.76
C ASP A 163 -3.47 10.32 27.16
N ASP A 164 -4.17 9.18 27.30
CA ASP A 164 -4.72 8.74 28.59
C ASP A 164 -3.62 8.36 29.61
N ALA A 165 -2.42 8.05 29.14
CA ALA A 165 -1.28 7.69 29.98
C ALA A 165 -0.45 8.90 30.47
N ARG A 166 -0.77 10.14 30.08
CA ARG A 166 -0.10 11.39 30.46
C ARG A 166 -0.81 12.10 31.58
#